data_a9634a6696faf549bc4c2267cfe46f3f
#
_entry.id   a9634a6696faf549bc4c2267cfe46f3f
#
_cell.length_a   1.000
_cell.length_b   1.000
_cell.length_c   1.000
_cell.angle_alpha   90.00
_cell.angle_beta   90.00
_cell.angle_gamma   90.00
#
_symmetry.space_group_name_H-M   'P 1'
#
loop_
_entity.id
_entity.type
_entity.pdbx_description
1 polymer ?
#
loop_
_entity_poly.entity_id
_entity_poly.type
_entity_poly.pdbx_seq_one_letter_code
_entity_poly.pdbx_strand_id
1 'polypeptide(L)'
;MFEDIFVRSNESDAMKLHHLDKALIGDASGWITAKIIQENNFHQTWKQLKDQFENPRVIVDTHLVGLLELKPIPKRNHKNLMELVKTIHRHIGGLEYQGIQFDAMSGMLLTKICTARLDDQTLQLWERAQEHGQLPDFNGTMKFLQSECQVLERFQNRPQAANGKEGSPKPSTSKLPSQRSHAATPAPSSHSCFICGESHRHFECPVFNKLEPARRSEKPSLRPSI
;
A
#
# COMPACT_ATOMS: atom_id res chain seq x y z
N MET A 1 12.74 -14.25 -20.89
CA MET A 1 12.20 -13.13 -21.70
C MET A 1 13.11 -12.71 -22.84
N PHE A 2 14.38 -12.30 -22.66
CA PHE A 2 15.31 -12.05 -23.80
C PHE A 2 15.51 -13.32 -24.63
N GLU A 3 15.78 -14.44 -24.00
CA GLU A 3 15.97 -15.73 -24.66
C GLU A 3 14.76 -16.17 -25.48
N ASP A 4 13.53 -15.99 -24.97
CA ASP A 4 12.32 -16.35 -25.71
C ASP A 4 12.06 -15.49 -26.93
N ILE A 5 12.44 -14.21 -26.87
CA ILE A 5 12.23 -13.25 -27.97
C ILE A 5 13.30 -13.43 -29.05
N PHE A 6 14.57 -13.49 -28.64
CA PHE A 6 15.68 -13.44 -29.57
C PHE A 6 16.18 -14.82 -30.03
N VAL A 7 16.20 -15.83 -29.16
CA VAL A 7 16.63 -17.19 -29.54
C VAL A 7 15.65 -17.80 -30.54
N ARG A 8 14.36 -17.52 -30.39
CA ARG A 8 13.29 -18.03 -31.26
C ARG A 8 12.97 -17.12 -32.45
N SER A 9 13.58 -15.94 -32.54
CA SER A 9 13.36 -15.05 -33.68
C SER A 9 14.05 -15.59 -34.93
N ASN A 10 13.47 -15.30 -36.11
CA ASN A 10 14.08 -15.62 -37.43
C ASN A 10 15.15 -14.61 -37.83
N GLU A 11 15.65 -13.78 -36.94
CA GLU A 11 16.72 -12.82 -37.22
C GLU A 11 18.07 -13.53 -37.41
N SER A 12 18.96 -12.92 -38.19
CA SER A 12 20.34 -13.42 -38.32
C SER A 12 21.09 -13.32 -37.00
N ASP A 13 22.05 -14.24 -36.78
CA ASP A 13 22.86 -14.25 -35.56
C ASP A 13 23.60 -12.94 -35.33
N ALA A 14 24.06 -12.28 -36.39
CA ALA A 14 24.69 -10.97 -36.32
C ALA A 14 23.74 -9.89 -35.78
N MET A 15 22.46 -9.90 -36.17
CA MET A 15 21.45 -8.97 -35.64
C MET A 15 21.14 -9.28 -34.18
N LYS A 16 21.02 -10.54 -33.84
CA LYS A 16 20.81 -10.99 -32.42
C LYS A 16 21.99 -10.55 -31.54
N LEU A 17 23.23 -10.69 -32.02
CA LEU A 17 24.44 -10.23 -31.30
C LEU A 17 24.46 -8.72 -31.14
N HIS A 18 24.06 -7.97 -32.16
CA HIS A 18 23.97 -6.50 -32.09
C HIS A 18 22.90 -6.04 -31.06
N HIS A 19 21.74 -6.69 -31.04
CA HIS A 19 20.72 -6.39 -30.05
C HIS A 19 21.17 -6.77 -28.63
N LEU A 20 21.88 -7.89 -28.49
CA LEU A 20 22.45 -8.33 -27.23
C LEU A 20 23.48 -7.33 -26.71
N ASP A 21 24.40 -6.87 -27.53
CA ASP A 21 25.41 -5.86 -27.17
C ASP A 21 24.77 -4.57 -26.62
N LYS A 22 23.70 -4.10 -27.29
CA LYS A 22 22.95 -2.92 -26.81
C LYS A 22 22.19 -3.13 -25.51
N ALA A 23 21.83 -4.36 -25.18
CA ALA A 23 21.11 -4.71 -23.98
C ALA A 23 22.03 -4.96 -22.77
N LEU A 24 23.31 -5.20 -23.01
CA LEU A 24 24.28 -5.43 -21.94
C LEU A 24 24.67 -4.12 -21.25
N ILE A 25 24.56 -4.13 -19.91
CA ILE A 25 24.89 -2.98 -19.05
C ILE A 25 25.83 -3.42 -17.91
N GLY A 26 26.45 -2.47 -17.25
CA GLY A 26 27.36 -2.75 -16.13
C GLY A 26 28.61 -3.52 -16.59
N ASP A 27 29.03 -4.52 -15.83
CA ASP A 27 30.24 -5.30 -16.07
C ASP A 27 30.19 -6.13 -17.36
N ALA A 28 29.01 -6.41 -17.89
CA ALA A 28 28.84 -7.12 -19.15
C ALA A 28 28.90 -6.19 -20.37
N SER A 29 28.88 -4.88 -20.17
CA SER A 29 28.95 -3.89 -21.26
C SER A 29 30.30 -3.99 -22.00
N GLY A 30 30.26 -4.02 -23.34
CA GLY A 30 31.45 -4.14 -24.17
C GLY A 30 32.07 -5.54 -24.23
N TRP A 31 31.44 -6.54 -23.65
CA TRP A 31 31.88 -7.92 -23.72
C TRP A 31 31.76 -8.48 -25.15
N ILE A 32 30.76 -8.04 -25.90
CA ILE A 32 30.56 -8.43 -27.30
C ILE A 32 31.40 -7.50 -28.18
N THR A 33 32.50 -8.04 -28.65
CA THR A 33 33.42 -7.31 -29.54
C THR A 33 33.01 -7.44 -31.02
N ALA A 34 33.53 -6.55 -31.88
CA ALA A 34 33.33 -6.63 -33.34
C ALA A 34 33.76 -8.01 -33.88
N LYS A 35 34.78 -8.64 -33.30
CA LYS A 35 35.25 -9.97 -33.70
C LYS A 35 34.18 -11.04 -33.43
N ILE A 36 33.53 -11.00 -32.26
CA ILE A 36 32.44 -11.92 -31.91
C ILE A 36 31.25 -11.77 -32.86
N ILE A 37 30.94 -10.54 -33.25
CA ILE A 37 29.86 -10.27 -34.24
C ILE A 37 30.24 -10.82 -35.63
N GLN A 38 31.52 -10.74 -36.02
CA GLN A 38 32.02 -11.32 -37.29
C GLN A 38 32.00 -12.85 -37.31
N GLU A 39 32.23 -13.49 -36.14
CA GLU A 39 32.14 -14.95 -36.01
C GLU A 39 30.71 -15.46 -36.18
N ASN A 40 29.71 -14.58 -36.04
CA ASN A 40 28.29 -14.79 -36.33
C ASN A 40 27.72 -16.05 -35.68
N ASN A 41 28.10 -16.31 -34.41
CA ASN A 41 27.61 -17.47 -33.62
C ASN A 41 26.95 -17.00 -32.35
N PHE A 42 25.68 -16.64 -32.47
CA PHE A 42 24.87 -16.15 -31.33
C PHE A 42 24.76 -17.19 -30.23
N HIS A 43 24.51 -18.43 -30.57
CA HIS A 43 24.27 -19.48 -29.56
C HIS A 43 25.50 -19.74 -28.66
N GLN A 44 26.68 -19.80 -29.28
CA GLN A 44 27.91 -19.97 -28.52
C GLN A 44 28.23 -18.75 -27.66
N THR A 45 28.09 -17.55 -28.23
CA THR A 45 28.30 -16.30 -27.48
C THR A 45 27.33 -16.16 -26.32
N TRP A 46 26.06 -16.49 -26.54
CA TRP A 46 25.04 -16.49 -25.48
C TRP A 46 25.38 -17.45 -24.34
N LYS A 47 25.84 -18.66 -24.68
CA LYS A 47 26.27 -19.63 -23.68
C LYS A 47 27.48 -19.12 -22.88
N GLN A 48 28.49 -18.59 -23.54
CA GLN A 48 29.68 -18.02 -22.88
C GLN A 48 29.31 -16.84 -21.96
N LEU A 49 28.40 -15.98 -22.41
CA LEU A 49 27.91 -14.87 -21.60
C LEU A 49 27.20 -15.36 -20.33
N LYS A 50 26.34 -16.39 -20.47
CA LYS A 50 25.69 -17.01 -19.32
C LYS A 50 26.73 -17.63 -18.37
N ASP A 51 27.63 -18.44 -18.87
CA ASP A 51 28.66 -19.10 -18.08
C ASP A 51 29.55 -18.10 -17.31
N GLN A 52 29.77 -16.91 -17.89
CA GLN A 52 30.57 -15.85 -17.27
C GLN A 52 29.82 -15.03 -16.24
N PHE A 53 28.56 -14.67 -16.50
CA PHE A 53 27.81 -13.68 -15.71
C PHE A 53 26.64 -14.26 -14.92
N GLU A 54 26.08 -15.41 -15.32
CA GLU A 54 25.07 -16.10 -14.54
C GLU A 54 25.71 -17.00 -13.48
N ASN A 55 25.80 -16.50 -12.26
CA ASN A 55 26.16 -17.33 -11.11
C ASN A 55 24.87 -17.62 -10.31
N PRO A 56 24.29 -18.84 -10.45
CA PRO A 56 23.04 -19.19 -9.77
C PRO A 56 23.10 -18.98 -8.25
N ARG A 57 24.26 -19.22 -7.64
CA ARG A 57 24.45 -19.01 -6.19
C ARG A 57 24.31 -17.54 -5.83
N VAL A 58 24.92 -16.62 -6.58
CA VAL A 58 24.85 -15.18 -6.33
C VAL A 58 23.44 -14.68 -6.57
N ILE A 59 22.76 -15.18 -7.62
CA ILE A 59 21.37 -14.81 -7.93
C ILE A 59 20.44 -15.23 -6.78
N VAL A 60 20.55 -16.49 -6.33
CA VAL A 60 19.77 -17.02 -5.22
C VAL A 60 20.02 -16.22 -3.94
N ASP A 61 21.29 -15.98 -3.60
CA ASP A 61 21.68 -15.21 -2.42
C ASP A 61 21.08 -13.79 -2.46
N THR A 62 21.18 -13.12 -3.61
CA THR A 62 20.59 -11.78 -3.81
C THR A 62 19.07 -11.75 -3.55
N HIS A 63 18.35 -12.79 -3.99
CA HIS A 63 16.92 -12.88 -3.73
C HIS A 63 16.60 -13.21 -2.27
N LEU A 64 17.37 -14.10 -1.64
CA LEU A 64 17.20 -14.42 -0.22
C LEU A 64 17.47 -13.20 0.67
N VAL A 65 18.59 -12.50 0.42
CA VAL A 65 18.93 -11.27 1.13
C VAL A 65 17.81 -10.24 0.94
N GLY A 66 17.29 -10.06 -0.29
CA GLY A 66 16.20 -9.13 -0.57
C GLY A 66 14.90 -9.45 0.17
N LEU A 67 14.61 -10.73 0.46
CA LEU A 67 13.48 -11.14 1.31
C LEU A 67 13.74 -10.87 2.80
N LEU A 68 14.96 -11.10 3.28
CA LEU A 68 15.33 -10.85 4.67
C LEU A 68 15.39 -9.35 5.00
N GLU A 69 15.78 -8.53 4.04
CA GLU A 69 15.93 -7.07 4.16
C GLU A 69 14.69 -6.28 3.73
N LEU A 70 13.53 -6.94 3.59
CA LEU A 70 12.27 -6.26 3.31
C LEU A 70 12.04 -5.11 4.29
N LYS A 71 11.71 -3.93 3.78
CA LYS A 71 11.46 -2.74 4.58
C LYS A 71 10.10 -2.84 5.27
N PRO A 72 10.01 -2.50 6.58
CA PRO A 72 8.74 -2.47 7.28
C PRO A 72 7.85 -1.35 6.72
N ILE A 73 6.55 -1.58 6.73
CA ILE A 73 5.56 -0.57 6.35
C ILE A 73 5.34 0.37 7.54
N PRO A 74 5.72 1.66 7.45
CA PRO A 74 5.59 2.58 8.58
C PRO A 74 4.13 3.03 8.82
N LYS A 75 3.30 2.99 7.78
CA LYS A 75 1.91 3.41 7.80
C LYS A 75 1.12 2.68 6.74
N ARG A 76 -0.08 2.20 7.12
CA ARG A 76 -1.02 1.54 6.21
C ARG A 76 -1.46 2.49 5.09
N ASN A 77 -1.07 2.19 3.87
CA ASN A 77 -1.57 2.82 2.65
C ASN A 77 -1.35 1.88 1.46
N HIS A 78 -2.10 2.12 0.39
CA HIS A 78 -2.02 1.32 -0.83
C HIS A 78 -0.59 1.25 -1.41
N LYS A 79 0.10 2.39 -1.50
CA LYS A 79 1.43 2.48 -2.13
C LYS A 79 2.46 1.61 -1.40
N ASN A 80 2.53 1.72 -0.08
CA ASN A 80 3.51 0.98 0.73
C ASN A 80 3.22 -0.54 0.70
N LEU A 81 1.94 -0.92 0.84
CA LEU A 81 1.55 -2.32 0.83
C LEU A 81 1.78 -2.95 -0.55
N MET A 82 1.43 -2.25 -1.63
CA MET A 82 1.67 -2.70 -3.00
C MET A 82 3.16 -2.86 -3.30
N GLU A 83 4.01 -1.94 -2.82
CA GLU A 83 5.46 -2.04 -3.00
C GLU A 83 6.04 -3.26 -2.26
N LEU A 84 5.58 -3.52 -1.03
CA LEU A 84 5.95 -4.73 -0.30
C LEU A 84 5.55 -5.99 -1.08
N VAL A 85 4.30 -6.09 -1.54
CA VAL A 85 3.78 -7.23 -2.30
C VAL A 85 4.58 -7.44 -3.60
N LYS A 86 4.84 -6.38 -4.36
CA LYS A 86 5.65 -6.45 -5.59
C LYS A 86 7.07 -6.91 -5.32
N THR A 87 7.68 -6.43 -4.24
CA THR A 87 9.06 -6.81 -3.86
C THR A 87 9.13 -8.27 -3.51
N ILE A 88 8.17 -8.78 -2.72
CA ILE A 88 8.08 -10.20 -2.38
C ILE A 88 7.92 -11.04 -3.65
N HIS A 89 6.97 -10.71 -4.52
CA HIS A 89 6.74 -11.44 -5.78
C HIS A 89 7.99 -11.48 -6.66
N ARG A 90 8.72 -10.36 -6.76
CA ARG A 90 9.94 -10.30 -7.55
C ARG A 90 11.01 -11.26 -7.04
N HIS A 91 11.23 -11.31 -5.72
CA HIS A 91 12.25 -12.19 -5.16
C HIS A 91 11.83 -13.66 -5.20
N ILE A 92 10.57 -13.96 -4.88
CA ILE A 92 10.03 -15.33 -4.98
C ILE A 92 10.10 -15.82 -6.42
N GLY A 93 9.59 -15.05 -7.39
CA GLY A 93 9.66 -15.42 -8.81
C GLY A 93 11.10 -15.61 -9.32
N GLY A 94 12.06 -14.84 -8.80
CA GLY A 94 13.49 -15.05 -9.10
C GLY A 94 14.04 -16.37 -8.56
N LEU A 95 13.64 -16.78 -7.35
CA LEU A 95 14.01 -18.06 -6.77
C LEU A 95 13.36 -19.24 -7.51
N GLU A 96 12.07 -19.12 -7.85
CA GLU A 96 11.34 -20.11 -8.66
C GLU A 96 11.96 -20.27 -10.05
N TYR A 97 12.42 -19.18 -10.68
CA TYR A 97 13.13 -19.23 -11.96
C TYR A 97 14.43 -20.01 -11.86
N GLN A 98 15.12 -20.00 -10.70
CA GLN A 98 16.29 -20.81 -10.43
C GLN A 98 15.95 -22.27 -10.04
N GLY A 99 14.68 -22.66 -10.13
CA GLY A 99 14.22 -24.01 -9.82
C GLY A 99 14.05 -24.30 -8.33
N ILE A 100 14.11 -23.28 -7.47
CA ILE A 100 13.91 -23.45 -6.03
C ILE A 100 12.41 -23.52 -5.74
N GLN A 101 11.99 -24.62 -5.12
CA GLN A 101 10.61 -24.83 -4.69
C GLN A 101 10.49 -24.63 -3.17
N PHE A 102 9.33 -24.19 -2.74
CA PHE A 102 9.03 -23.94 -1.33
C PHE A 102 8.17 -25.08 -0.78
N ASP A 103 8.59 -25.64 0.35
CA ASP A 103 7.83 -26.59 1.15
C ASP A 103 6.99 -25.87 2.23
N ALA A 104 6.26 -26.64 3.02
CA ALA A 104 5.44 -26.10 4.10
C ALA A 104 6.26 -25.32 5.14
N MET A 105 7.47 -25.78 5.47
CA MET A 105 8.32 -25.14 6.47
C MET A 105 8.84 -23.77 5.97
N SER A 106 9.40 -23.75 4.75
CA SER A 106 9.87 -22.51 4.13
C SER A 106 8.74 -21.53 3.87
N GLY A 107 7.54 -22.03 3.52
CA GLY A 107 6.33 -21.21 3.40
C GLY A 107 5.93 -20.53 4.71
N MET A 108 6.00 -21.23 5.85
CA MET A 108 5.76 -20.62 7.18
C MET A 108 6.82 -19.59 7.54
N LEU A 109 8.10 -19.82 7.23
CA LEU A 109 9.17 -18.84 7.44
C LEU A 109 8.95 -17.59 6.60
N LEU A 110 8.62 -17.75 5.33
CA LEU A 110 8.29 -16.63 4.43
C LEU A 110 7.09 -15.84 4.93
N THR A 111 6.04 -16.52 5.38
CA THR A 111 4.88 -15.89 6.01
C THR A 111 5.29 -15.03 7.21
N LYS A 112 6.15 -15.57 8.09
CA LYS A 112 6.64 -14.83 9.25
C LYS A 112 7.49 -13.63 8.86
N ILE A 113 8.37 -13.76 7.86
CA ILE A 113 9.17 -12.66 7.34
C ILE A 113 8.26 -11.56 6.80
N CYS A 114 7.25 -11.90 5.99
CA CYS A 114 6.32 -10.94 5.40
C CYS A 114 5.47 -10.24 6.46
N THR A 115 4.87 -10.99 7.37
CA THR A 115 3.98 -10.43 8.41
C THR A 115 4.72 -9.54 9.39
N ALA A 116 6.00 -9.82 9.69
CA ALA A 116 6.85 -8.98 10.51
C ALA A 116 7.15 -7.59 9.88
N ARG A 117 6.82 -7.37 8.62
CA ARG A 117 6.99 -6.10 7.91
C ARG A 117 5.71 -5.30 7.74
N LEU A 118 4.58 -5.87 8.15
CA LEU A 118 3.28 -5.19 8.10
C LEU A 118 3.16 -4.13 9.19
N ASP A 119 2.37 -3.11 8.90
CA ASP A 119 1.89 -2.19 9.94
C ASP A 119 0.89 -2.90 10.87
N ASP A 120 0.73 -2.39 12.09
CA ASP A 120 -0.08 -3.00 13.14
C ASP A 120 -1.53 -3.26 12.70
N GLN A 121 -2.12 -2.33 11.93
CA GLN A 121 -3.50 -2.46 11.49
C GLN A 121 -3.67 -3.57 10.44
N THR A 122 -2.77 -3.63 9.47
CA THR A 122 -2.78 -4.69 8.45
C THR A 122 -2.47 -6.04 9.09
N LEU A 123 -1.55 -6.11 10.05
CA LEU A 123 -1.24 -7.31 10.80
C LEU A 123 -2.46 -7.82 11.60
N GLN A 124 -3.18 -6.92 12.31
CA GLN A 124 -4.40 -7.28 13.02
C GLN A 124 -5.50 -7.83 12.10
N LEU A 125 -5.65 -7.25 10.91
CA LEU A 125 -6.61 -7.73 9.91
C LEU A 125 -6.21 -9.11 9.37
N TRP A 126 -4.91 -9.33 9.14
CA TRP A 126 -4.39 -10.62 8.73
C TRP A 126 -4.61 -11.70 9.79
N GLU A 127 -4.30 -11.42 11.08
CA GLU A 127 -4.55 -12.34 12.19
C GLU A 127 -6.03 -12.72 12.34
N ARG A 128 -6.94 -11.76 12.16
CA ARG A 128 -8.40 -12.02 12.20
C ARG A 128 -8.89 -12.86 11.02
N ALA A 129 -8.18 -12.84 9.90
CA ALA A 129 -8.53 -13.63 8.72
C ALA A 129 -8.03 -15.08 8.83
N GLN A 130 -7.17 -15.40 9.81
CA GLN A 130 -6.69 -16.77 10.03
C GLN A 130 -7.76 -17.60 10.74
N GLU A 131 -7.91 -18.86 10.32
CA GLU A 131 -8.76 -19.81 11.02
C GLU A 131 -8.07 -20.33 12.28
N HIS A 132 -8.83 -20.42 13.37
CA HIS A 132 -8.30 -20.92 14.65
C HIS A 132 -7.73 -22.35 14.51
N GLY A 133 -6.47 -22.51 14.90
CA GLY A 133 -5.80 -23.82 14.92
C GLY A 133 -5.20 -24.26 13.57
N GLN A 134 -5.33 -23.48 12.51
CA GLN A 134 -4.64 -23.73 11.26
C GLN A 134 -3.29 -22.99 11.20
N LEU A 135 -2.30 -23.67 10.63
CA LEU A 135 -1.00 -23.03 10.37
C LEU A 135 -1.14 -22.09 9.16
N PRO A 136 -0.59 -20.88 9.23
CA PRO A 136 -0.69 -19.92 8.14
C PRO A 136 0.07 -20.42 6.91
N ASP A 137 -0.57 -20.29 5.75
CA ASP A 137 -0.01 -20.60 4.44
C ASP A 137 0.52 -19.35 3.75
N PHE A 138 1.68 -19.46 3.10
CA PHE A 138 2.28 -18.34 2.39
C PHE A 138 1.41 -17.85 1.23
N ASN A 139 0.85 -18.76 0.44
CA ASN A 139 -0.03 -18.40 -0.68
C ASN A 139 -1.30 -17.71 -0.21
N GLY A 140 -1.90 -18.20 0.89
CA GLY A 140 -3.04 -17.56 1.54
C GLY A 140 -2.71 -16.17 2.03
N THR A 141 -1.53 -16.00 2.65
CA THR A 141 -1.03 -14.69 3.11
C THR A 141 -0.85 -13.73 1.93
N MET A 142 -0.27 -14.15 0.83
CA MET A 142 -0.10 -13.30 -0.36
C MET A 142 -1.43 -12.90 -0.99
N LYS A 143 -2.41 -13.82 -1.06
CA LYS A 143 -3.78 -13.51 -1.52
C LYS A 143 -4.46 -12.47 -0.63
N PHE A 144 -4.31 -12.61 0.69
CA PHE A 144 -4.83 -11.62 1.64
C PHE A 144 -4.20 -10.24 1.41
N LEU A 145 -2.88 -10.13 1.30
CA LEU A 145 -2.19 -8.86 1.08
C LEU A 145 -2.60 -8.21 -0.26
N GLN A 146 -2.77 -9.01 -1.31
CA GLN A 146 -3.27 -8.51 -2.60
C GLN A 146 -4.70 -7.98 -2.50
N SER A 147 -5.58 -8.67 -1.77
CA SER A 147 -6.95 -8.23 -1.50
C SER A 147 -6.95 -6.90 -0.73
N GLU A 148 -6.11 -6.77 0.30
CA GLU A 148 -5.97 -5.53 1.07
C GLU A 148 -5.45 -4.37 0.21
N CYS A 149 -4.53 -4.62 -0.72
CA CYS A 149 -4.12 -3.60 -1.69
C CYS A 149 -5.31 -3.08 -2.50
N GLN A 150 -6.17 -3.97 -3.01
CA GLN A 150 -7.36 -3.58 -3.77
C GLN A 150 -8.36 -2.78 -2.93
N VAL A 151 -8.55 -3.19 -1.67
CA VAL A 151 -9.41 -2.45 -0.72
C VAL A 151 -8.88 -1.04 -0.51
N LEU A 152 -7.59 -0.90 -0.20
CA LEU A 152 -6.95 0.40 0.02
C LEU A 152 -6.99 1.30 -1.22
N GLU A 153 -6.83 0.74 -2.41
CA GLU A 153 -6.95 1.46 -3.68
C GLU A 153 -8.36 2.06 -3.86
N ARG A 154 -9.39 1.25 -3.60
CA ARG A 154 -10.80 1.71 -3.68
C ARG A 154 -11.09 2.84 -2.70
N PHE A 155 -10.53 2.80 -1.49
CA PHE A 155 -10.69 3.86 -0.50
C PHE A 155 -9.96 5.15 -0.90
N GLN A 156 -8.78 5.06 -1.52
CA GLN A 156 -8.05 6.23 -2.02
C GLN A 156 -8.78 6.91 -3.20
N ASN A 157 -9.38 6.11 -4.07
CA ASN A 157 -10.10 6.60 -5.25
C ASN A 157 -11.56 6.99 -4.96
N ARG A 158 -12.03 6.85 -3.70
CA ARG A 158 -13.37 7.30 -3.32
C ARG A 158 -13.40 8.82 -3.35
N PRO A 159 -14.30 9.47 -4.16
CA PRO A 159 -14.47 10.90 -4.10
C PRO A 159 -14.77 11.25 -2.64
N GLN A 160 -13.94 12.06 -2.03
CA GLN A 160 -14.22 12.60 -0.70
C GLN A 160 -15.50 13.44 -0.87
N ALA A 161 -16.65 12.86 -0.50
CA ALA A 161 -17.84 13.65 -0.25
C ALA A 161 -17.40 14.73 0.73
N ALA A 162 -17.53 15.96 0.30
CA ALA A 162 -17.02 17.15 0.94
C ALA A 162 -17.31 17.12 2.45
N ASN A 163 -16.36 16.66 3.23
CA ASN A 163 -16.31 16.94 4.65
C ASN A 163 -15.95 18.41 4.77
N GLY A 164 -16.95 19.20 5.19
CA GLY A 164 -16.82 20.61 5.43
C GLY A 164 -15.54 20.91 6.19
N LYS A 165 -14.75 21.79 5.63
CA LYS A 165 -13.66 22.45 6.32
C LYS A 165 -14.22 23.13 7.56
N GLU A 166 -14.05 22.53 8.74
CA GLU A 166 -13.94 23.32 9.96
C GLU A 166 -12.58 24.00 9.92
N GLY A 167 -12.58 25.15 9.29
CA GLY A 167 -11.46 26.09 9.34
C GLY A 167 -11.45 26.76 10.70
N SER A 168 -10.52 26.37 11.56
CA SER A 168 -10.12 27.17 12.71
C SER A 168 -9.58 28.51 12.25
N PRO A 169 -10.13 29.66 12.65
CA PRO A 169 -9.61 30.95 12.25
C PRO A 169 -8.37 31.31 13.07
N LYS A 170 -7.21 31.40 12.42
CA LYS A 170 -6.06 32.14 12.96
C LYS A 170 -6.34 33.66 12.87
N PRO A 171 -6.05 34.45 13.90
CA PRO A 171 -6.20 35.91 13.82
C PRO A 171 -5.01 36.51 13.04
N SER A 172 -5.30 37.12 11.91
CA SER A 172 -4.34 38.04 11.28
C SER A 172 -4.95 39.46 11.28
N THR A 173 -4.25 40.34 11.98
CA THR A 173 -4.44 41.80 12.01
C THR A 173 -4.12 42.40 10.65
N SER A 174 -5.05 43.15 10.03
CA SER A 174 -4.78 44.47 9.42
C SER A 174 -6.00 45.08 8.72
N LYS A 175 -6.37 46.24 9.23
CA LYS A 175 -6.86 47.47 8.56
C LYS A 175 -8.08 47.46 7.66
N LEU A 176 -9.10 48.24 8.17
CA LEU A 176 -10.29 48.75 7.51
C LEU A 176 -9.97 49.63 6.25
N PRO A 177 -10.95 49.84 5.34
CA PRO A 177 -12.07 50.74 5.66
C PRO A 177 -13.47 50.32 5.16
N SER A 178 -14.44 50.66 5.98
CA SER A 178 -15.78 51.21 5.78
C SER A 178 -16.52 50.99 4.46
N GLN A 179 -17.67 50.35 4.47
CA GLN A 179 -19.06 50.88 4.39
C GLN A 179 -20.10 49.83 3.96
N ARG A 180 -21.24 49.99 4.63
CA ARG A 180 -22.65 49.74 4.26
C ARG A 180 -23.30 48.42 4.65
N SER A 181 -24.14 48.64 5.65
CA SER A 181 -25.28 47.88 6.16
C SER A 181 -26.19 47.27 5.10
N HIS A 182 -26.49 45.98 5.26
CA HIS A 182 -27.83 45.44 5.01
C HIS A 182 -28.17 44.45 6.10
N ALA A 183 -29.24 44.78 6.83
CA ALA A 183 -29.85 43.93 7.81
C ALA A 183 -30.37 42.64 7.14
N ALA A 184 -29.88 41.50 7.54
CA ALA A 184 -30.46 40.21 7.26
C ALA A 184 -30.92 39.60 8.59
N THR A 185 -32.23 39.51 8.73
CA THR A 185 -32.96 38.82 9.77
C THR A 185 -32.49 37.39 9.92
N PRO A 186 -32.12 36.89 11.11
CA PRO A 186 -31.77 35.45 11.28
C PRO A 186 -33.05 34.63 11.16
N ALA A 187 -33.03 33.66 10.26
CA ALA A 187 -34.03 32.61 10.18
C ALA A 187 -34.00 31.75 11.45
N PRO A 188 -35.16 31.35 12.00
CA PRO A 188 -35.21 30.57 13.22
C PRO A 188 -34.69 29.13 12.99
N SER A 189 -33.57 28.79 13.61
CA SER A 189 -33.11 27.43 13.68
C SER A 189 -34.05 26.64 14.59
N SER A 190 -34.79 25.70 14.01
CA SER A 190 -35.79 24.83 14.69
C SER A 190 -35.08 23.75 15.52
N HIS A 191 -34.38 24.09 16.57
CA HIS A 191 -33.90 23.18 17.56
C HIS A 191 -34.66 23.39 18.87
N SER A 192 -35.71 22.61 19.06
CA SER A 192 -36.39 22.57 20.36
C SER A 192 -35.50 21.84 21.39
N CYS A 193 -35.38 22.44 22.57
CA CYS A 193 -34.65 21.85 23.70
C CYS A 193 -35.34 20.58 24.16
N PHE A 194 -34.63 19.43 24.16
CA PHE A 194 -35.19 18.15 24.57
C PHE A 194 -35.51 18.05 26.08
N ILE A 195 -35.13 19.05 26.88
CA ILE A 195 -35.39 19.11 28.34
C ILE A 195 -36.67 19.88 28.64
N CYS A 196 -36.92 21.02 28.01
CA CYS A 196 -38.07 21.85 28.29
C CYS A 196 -38.98 22.07 27.09
N GLY A 197 -38.60 21.63 25.86
CA GLY A 197 -39.37 21.83 24.61
C GLY A 197 -39.23 23.17 23.95
N GLU A 198 -38.56 24.17 24.54
CA GLU A 198 -38.41 25.49 24.05
C GLU A 198 -37.28 25.71 23.04
N SER A 199 -37.30 26.80 22.28
CA SER A 199 -36.35 27.07 21.19
C SER A 199 -35.05 27.66 21.72
N HIS A 200 -34.16 26.83 22.32
CA HIS A 200 -32.80 27.14 22.73
C HIS A 200 -31.93 25.88 22.77
N ARG A 201 -30.65 26.04 22.87
CA ARG A 201 -29.72 24.90 23.01
C ARG A 201 -29.78 24.36 24.44
N HIS A 202 -29.57 23.02 24.61
CA HIS A 202 -29.71 22.32 25.91
C HIS A 202 -28.84 22.91 27.03
N PHE A 203 -27.66 23.42 26.75
CA PHE A 203 -26.76 24.06 27.72
C PHE A 203 -27.21 25.49 28.13
N GLU A 204 -28.13 26.13 27.40
CA GLU A 204 -28.74 27.40 27.74
C GLU A 204 -30.08 27.22 28.43
N CYS A 205 -30.50 25.97 28.67
CA CYS A 205 -31.77 25.64 29.25
C CYS A 205 -31.83 26.07 30.73
N PRO A 206 -32.77 26.96 31.10
CA PRO A 206 -32.91 27.39 32.51
C PRO A 206 -33.31 26.26 33.44
N VAL A 207 -34.01 25.22 32.97
CA VAL A 207 -34.36 24.02 33.73
C VAL A 207 -33.13 23.19 33.98
N PHE A 208 -32.26 23.00 33.02
CA PHE A 208 -31.00 22.26 33.17
C PHE A 208 -30.04 22.97 34.11
N ASN A 209 -29.94 24.28 34.05
CA ASN A 209 -29.02 25.06 34.88
C ASN A 209 -29.45 25.12 36.37
N LYS A 210 -30.70 24.87 36.66
CA LYS A 210 -31.23 24.79 38.04
C LYS A 210 -31.04 23.41 38.67
N LEU A 211 -30.61 22.38 37.94
CA LEU A 211 -30.35 21.06 38.46
C LEU A 211 -29.00 21.03 39.20
N GLU A 212 -28.97 20.35 40.34
CA GLU A 212 -27.71 20.10 41.09
C GLU A 212 -26.70 19.30 40.21
N PRO A 213 -25.38 19.56 40.36
CA PRO A 213 -24.34 18.92 39.56
C PRO A 213 -24.40 17.40 39.52
N ALA A 214 -24.80 16.75 40.61
CA ALA A 214 -24.93 15.29 40.71
C ALA A 214 -26.05 14.72 39.82
N ARG A 215 -27.11 15.47 39.56
CA ARG A 215 -28.24 15.06 38.70
C ARG A 215 -28.11 15.44 37.23
N ARG A 216 -27.07 16.18 36.87
CA ARG A 216 -26.78 16.55 35.47
C ARG A 216 -26.17 15.39 34.66
N SER A 217 -25.61 14.38 35.34
CA SER A 217 -25.00 13.21 34.74
C SER A 217 -25.96 12.06 34.48
N GLU A 218 -27.16 12.07 35.12
CA GLU A 218 -28.19 11.10 34.79
C GLU A 218 -28.98 11.57 33.60
N LYS A 219 -28.97 10.83 32.46
CA LYS A 219 -29.81 11.09 31.30
C LYS A 219 -31.27 11.19 31.71
N PRO A 220 -31.94 12.33 31.59
CA PRO A 220 -33.39 12.37 31.82
C PRO A 220 -34.08 11.70 30.62
N SER A 221 -34.50 10.46 30.80
CA SER A 221 -35.48 9.80 29.94
C SER A 221 -36.87 10.32 30.31
N LEU A 222 -37.23 11.47 29.73
CA LEU A 222 -38.61 11.95 29.77
C LEU A 222 -39.23 11.78 28.40
N ARG A 223 -39.91 10.64 28.19
CA ARG A 223 -40.98 10.56 27.21
C ARG A 223 -42.22 11.14 27.85
N PRO A 224 -42.89 12.16 27.25
CA PRO A 224 -44.25 12.47 27.68
C PRO A 224 -45.19 11.38 27.19
N SER A 225 -45.90 10.80 28.16
CA SER A 225 -47.09 9.97 27.90
C SER A 225 -48.19 10.85 27.33
N ILE A 226 -48.81 10.44 26.24
CA ILE A 226 -50.20 10.70 25.89
C ILE A 226 -50.86 9.36 25.83
#